data_8f238d994ccf78048f4466bcd56311b5
#
_entry.id   8f238d994ccf78048f4466bcd56311b5
#
_cell.length_a   1.000
_cell.length_b   1.000
_cell.length_c   1.000
_cell.angle_alpha   90.00
_cell.angle_beta   90.00
_cell.angle_gamma   90.00
#
_symmetry.space_group_name_H-M   'P 1'
#
loop_
_entity.id
_entity.type
_entity.pdbx_description
1 polymer ?
#
loop_
_entity_poly.entity_id
_entity_poly.type
_entity_poly.pdbx_seq_one_letter_code
_entity_poly.pdbx_strand_id
1 'polypeptide(L)'
;ENDYRHLIEAVFSEYEIPYFTDRTILLSDHPIAMQILSLFGILEDDWSYDSVFRYLRAGFIYRKEQHGKLKFFKSINQEEIDILENFVLKHGIRGGSKWLGEKEWLGENNIVDTAFQTESEEDANEVIEKLRHEIAAPIASFKEKTKGRKTAVEFATALFEYLEDINLYAGLKSDITKFQKDGKLNESEQFTKIWNLILDILNQVTTALDGDKINISEFAEYITVGLSQCEIRTIPSGIDQVYVGSVERSSHTSVKVMFIVGAKSGTFPTGIASEGFLSNRDRCTLQEEYGVTLAPDTKKKLDEQYFKVYRALCAVSEKLYFSYSIQNEEGKSQSPSH
;
A
#
# COMPACT_ATOMS: atom_id res chain seq x y z
N GLU A 1 -15.60 -7.23 -9.75
CA GLU A 1 -15.06 -5.86 -9.90
C GLU A 1 -13.62 -5.89 -10.38
N ASN A 2 -12.75 -6.64 -9.72
CA ASN A 2 -11.33 -6.69 -10.08
C ASN A 2 -11.08 -7.29 -11.46
N ASP A 3 -11.89 -8.24 -11.90
CA ASP A 3 -11.71 -8.95 -13.17
C ASP A 3 -11.86 -8.04 -14.41
N TYR A 4 -12.71 -7.04 -14.34
CA TYR A 4 -13.00 -6.15 -15.48
C TYR A 4 -12.30 -4.79 -15.39
N ARG A 5 -11.77 -4.42 -14.23
CA ARG A 5 -11.28 -3.07 -13.99
C ARG A 5 -10.15 -2.67 -14.93
N HIS A 6 -9.10 -3.48 -15.01
CA HIS A 6 -7.95 -3.17 -15.86
C HIS A 6 -8.33 -3.09 -17.35
N LEU A 7 -9.32 -3.89 -17.78
CA LEU A 7 -9.85 -3.82 -19.15
C LEU A 7 -10.61 -2.51 -19.38
N ILE A 8 -11.44 -2.10 -18.43
CA ILE A 8 -12.18 -0.84 -18.51
C ILE A 8 -11.22 0.35 -18.50
N GLU A 9 -10.22 0.35 -17.62
CA GLU A 9 -9.21 1.40 -17.55
C GLU A 9 -8.41 1.51 -18.86
N ALA A 10 -8.00 0.38 -19.44
CA ALA A 10 -7.29 0.35 -20.72
C ALA A 10 -8.16 0.91 -21.87
N VAL A 11 -9.40 0.41 -22.00
CA VAL A 11 -10.33 0.82 -23.06
C VAL A 11 -10.73 2.30 -22.92
N PHE A 12 -11.06 2.75 -21.70
CA PHE A 12 -11.45 4.14 -21.49
C PHE A 12 -10.31 5.11 -21.74
N SER A 13 -9.07 4.71 -21.40
CA SER A 13 -7.87 5.49 -21.71
C SER A 13 -7.61 5.55 -23.22
N GLU A 14 -7.78 4.43 -23.96
CA GLU A 14 -7.62 4.38 -25.41
C GLU A 14 -8.62 5.28 -26.16
N TYR A 15 -9.86 5.31 -25.66
CA TYR A 15 -10.94 6.13 -26.26
C TYR A 15 -11.06 7.53 -25.65
N GLU A 16 -10.11 7.95 -24.80
CA GLU A 16 -10.11 9.26 -24.12
C GLU A 16 -11.41 9.56 -23.36
N ILE A 17 -12.07 8.51 -22.83
CA ILE A 17 -13.29 8.65 -22.03
C ILE A 17 -12.89 9.03 -20.61
N PRO A 18 -13.30 10.19 -20.07
CA PRO A 18 -13.04 10.54 -18.68
C PRO A 18 -13.78 9.59 -17.74
N TYR A 19 -13.06 8.95 -16.83
CA TYR A 19 -13.63 8.00 -15.89
C TYR A 19 -13.04 8.16 -14.49
N PHE A 20 -13.81 7.71 -13.52
CA PHE A 20 -13.38 7.56 -12.15
C PHE A 20 -13.59 6.10 -11.73
N THR A 21 -12.56 5.45 -11.24
CA THR A 21 -12.64 4.12 -10.65
C THR A 21 -12.69 4.23 -9.14
N ASP A 22 -13.78 3.78 -8.54
CA ASP A 22 -13.90 3.66 -7.07
C ASP A 22 -12.98 2.54 -6.59
N ARG A 23 -11.75 2.94 -6.28
CA ARG A 23 -10.68 2.03 -5.87
C ARG A 23 -10.50 2.08 -4.36
N THR A 24 -10.55 0.92 -3.75
CA THR A 24 -10.08 0.71 -2.40
C THR A 24 -8.70 0.07 -2.46
N ILE A 25 -7.72 0.69 -1.86
CA ILE A 25 -6.35 0.18 -1.72
C ILE A 25 -6.11 -0.04 -0.24
N LEU A 26 -5.56 -1.18 0.13
CA LEU A 26 -5.08 -1.36 1.50
C LEU A 26 -3.93 -0.39 1.77
N LEU A 27 -3.91 0.21 2.95
CA LEU A 27 -2.83 1.12 3.31
C LEU A 27 -1.47 0.41 3.29
N SER A 28 -1.42 -0.88 3.64
CA SER A 28 -0.22 -1.72 3.54
C SER A 28 0.39 -1.79 2.15
N ASP A 29 -0.44 -1.69 1.10
CA ASP A 29 0.01 -1.75 -0.30
C ASP A 29 0.49 -0.40 -0.82
N HIS A 30 0.29 0.66 -0.04
CA HIS A 30 0.73 1.99 -0.43
C HIS A 30 2.24 2.15 -0.20
N PRO A 31 2.99 2.74 -1.14
CA PRO A 31 4.46 2.83 -1.05
C PRO A 31 4.99 3.47 0.25
N ILE A 32 4.28 4.45 0.85
CA ILE A 32 4.67 5.04 2.14
C ILE A 32 4.60 3.99 3.27
N ALA A 33 3.56 3.17 3.31
CA ALA A 33 3.47 2.09 4.29
C ALA A 33 4.49 0.99 4.00
N MET A 34 4.73 0.67 2.71
CA MET A 34 5.77 -0.27 2.31
C MET A 34 7.17 0.18 2.75
N GLN A 35 7.45 1.49 2.80
CA GLN A 35 8.68 2.04 3.34
C GLN A 35 8.88 1.63 4.82
N ILE A 36 7.82 1.74 5.63
CA ILE A 36 7.84 1.37 7.05
C ILE A 36 7.95 -0.15 7.23
N LEU A 37 7.14 -0.92 6.48
CA LEU A 37 7.16 -2.38 6.56
C LEU A 37 8.49 -2.98 6.11
N SER A 38 9.11 -2.39 5.09
CA SER A 38 10.42 -2.84 4.59
C SER A 38 11.54 -2.52 5.57
N LEU A 39 11.44 -1.45 6.36
CA LEU A 39 12.37 -1.17 7.45
C LEU A 39 12.37 -2.33 8.47
N PHE A 40 11.19 -2.78 8.90
CA PHE A 40 11.08 -3.92 9.80
C PHE A 40 11.63 -5.20 9.15
N GLY A 41 11.34 -5.42 7.88
CA GLY A 41 11.88 -6.55 7.12
C GLY A 41 13.42 -6.53 7.04
N ILE A 42 14.06 -5.37 6.89
CA ILE A 42 15.53 -5.28 6.92
C ILE A 42 16.11 -5.72 8.28
N LEU A 43 15.43 -5.39 9.37
CA LEU A 43 15.88 -5.78 10.71
C LEU A 43 15.67 -7.27 10.98
N GLU A 44 14.57 -7.84 10.48
CA GLU A 44 14.19 -9.25 10.67
C GLU A 44 15.03 -10.18 9.80
N ASP A 45 15.19 -9.84 8.53
CA ASP A 45 15.89 -10.64 7.50
C ASP A 45 17.40 -10.38 7.44
N ASP A 46 17.96 -9.68 8.43
CA ASP A 46 19.37 -9.26 8.49
C ASP A 46 19.90 -8.71 7.17
N TRP A 47 19.26 -7.67 6.65
CA TRP A 47 19.67 -6.99 5.42
C TRP A 47 19.72 -7.90 4.19
N SER A 48 18.68 -8.70 4.02
CA SER A 48 18.55 -9.51 2.80
C SER A 48 18.40 -8.61 1.57
N TYR A 49 18.78 -9.13 0.40
CA TYR A 49 18.64 -8.42 -0.88
C TYR A 49 17.19 -7.93 -1.08
N ASP A 50 16.21 -8.83 -0.88
CA ASP A 50 14.80 -8.53 -1.12
C ASP A 50 14.27 -7.43 -0.18
N SER A 51 14.64 -7.47 1.11
CA SER A 51 14.18 -6.47 2.09
C SER A 51 14.78 -5.10 1.81
N VAL A 52 16.08 -5.02 1.48
CA VAL A 52 16.75 -3.75 1.17
C VAL A 52 16.22 -3.13 -0.13
N PHE A 53 16.10 -3.90 -1.21
CA PHE A 53 15.64 -3.32 -2.48
C PHE A 53 14.13 -3.06 -2.51
N ARG A 54 13.33 -3.78 -1.73
CA ARG A 54 11.93 -3.39 -1.48
C ARG A 54 11.84 -2.04 -0.77
N TYR A 55 12.68 -1.83 0.24
CA TYR A 55 12.79 -0.56 0.96
C TYR A 55 13.19 0.60 0.05
N LEU A 56 14.19 0.42 -0.80
CA LEU A 56 14.66 1.46 -1.73
C LEU A 56 13.63 1.79 -2.81
N ARG A 57 12.98 0.76 -3.38
CA ARG A 57 11.96 0.93 -4.43
C ARG A 57 10.66 1.55 -3.92
N ALA A 58 10.44 1.61 -2.61
CA ALA A 58 9.33 2.39 -2.04
C ALA A 58 9.47 3.89 -2.34
N GLY A 59 10.71 4.41 -2.46
CA GLY A 59 11.00 5.73 -3.01
C GLY A 59 10.83 6.92 -2.07
N PHE A 60 10.71 6.66 -0.75
CA PHE A 60 10.44 7.71 0.25
C PHE A 60 11.63 8.04 1.14
N ILE A 61 12.82 7.98 0.58
CA ILE A 61 14.05 8.49 1.21
C ILE A 61 14.39 9.80 0.52
N TYR A 62 14.39 10.91 1.27
CA TYR A 62 14.57 12.23 0.71
C TYR A 62 15.89 12.85 1.13
N ARG A 63 16.61 13.39 0.15
CA ARG A 63 17.77 14.24 0.35
C ARG A 63 17.34 15.70 0.43
N LYS A 64 17.94 16.43 1.34
CA LYS A 64 17.80 17.86 1.40
C LYS A 64 18.80 18.51 0.47
N GLU A 65 18.33 19.07 -0.60
CA GLU A 65 19.13 19.81 -1.56
C GLU A 65 18.98 21.33 -1.36
N GLN A 66 20.00 22.08 -1.68
CA GLN A 66 19.99 23.52 -1.60
C GLN A 66 20.52 24.12 -2.91
N HIS A 67 19.71 24.96 -3.55
CA HIS A 67 20.12 25.74 -4.70
C HIS A 67 19.97 27.21 -4.38
N GLY A 68 21.07 27.90 -4.11
CA GLY A 68 21.07 29.30 -3.60
C GLY A 68 20.37 29.35 -2.22
N LYS A 69 19.28 30.15 -2.13
CA LYS A 69 18.47 30.31 -0.92
C LYS A 69 17.31 29.29 -0.83
N LEU A 70 17.02 28.56 -1.89
CA LEU A 70 15.92 27.60 -1.95
C LEU A 70 16.40 26.24 -1.45
N LYS A 71 15.67 25.69 -0.48
CA LYS A 71 15.82 24.32 0.02
C LYS A 71 14.69 23.48 -0.56
N PHE A 72 15.01 22.33 -1.14
CA PHE A 72 14.03 21.39 -1.65
C PHE A 72 14.42 19.97 -1.27
N PHE A 73 13.46 19.06 -1.35
CA PHE A 73 13.66 17.65 -1.05
C PHE A 73 13.51 16.85 -2.35
N LYS A 74 14.45 15.96 -2.58
CA LYS A 74 14.47 15.07 -3.74
C LYS A 74 14.63 13.65 -3.27
N SER A 75 13.76 12.73 -3.72
CA SER A 75 13.93 11.31 -3.48
C SER A 75 15.16 10.76 -4.20
N ILE A 76 15.70 9.66 -3.69
CA ILE A 76 16.71 8.87 -4.40
C ILE A 76 16.09 8.43 -5.73
N ASN A 77 16.82 8.60 -6.83
CA ASN A 77 16.31 8.28 -8.16
C ASN A 77 16.51 6.79 -8.50
N GLN A 78 15.77 6.31 -9.50
CA GLN A 78 15.82 4.91 -9.90
C GLN A 78 17.19 4.50 -10.46
N GLU A 79 17.87 5.40 -11.17
CA GLU A 79 19.20 5.12 -11.76
C GLU A 79 20.25 4.86 -10.67
N GLU A 80 20.22 5.64 -9.59
CA GLU A 80 21.10 5.42 -8.44
C GLU A 80 20.81 4.07 -7.75
N ILE A 81 19.54 3.70 -7.63
CA ILE A 81 19.11 2.41 -7.06
C ILE A 81 19.59 1.27 -7.95
N ASP A 82 19.46 1.38 -9.26
CA ASP A 82 19.87 0.37 -10.23
C ASP A 82 21.39 0.15 -10.23
N ILE A 83 22.17 1.23 -10.09
CA ILE A 83 23.64 1.16 -9.96
C ILE A 83 24.01 0.39 -8.68
N LEU A 84 23.39 0.75 -7.56
CA LEU A 84 23.60 0.07 -6.28
C LEU A 84 23.20 -1.40 -6.34
N GLU A 85 22.07 -1.71 -6.96
CA GLU A 85 21.55 -3.07 -7.13
C GLU A 85 22.50 -3.96 -7.92
N ASN A 86 22.97 -3.47 -9.06
CA ASN A 86 23.95 -4.17 -9.89
C ASN A 86 25.23 -4.45 -9.12
N PHE A 87 25.71 -3.48 -8.34
CA PHE A 87 26.89 -3.65 -7.51
C PHE A 87 26.68 -4.71 -6.42
N VAL A 88 25.58 -4.63 -5.69
CA VAL A 88 25.24 -5.59 -4.61
C VAL A 88 25.12 -7.01 -5.14
N LEU A 89 24.51 -7.19 -6.31
CA LEU A 89 24.40 -8.49 -6.97
C LEU A 89 25.76 -9.01 -7.44
N LYS A 90 26.55 -8.17 -8.10
CA LYS A 90 27.90 -8.51 -8.62
C LYS A 90 28.83 -8.99 -7.51
N HIS A 91 28.79 -8.32 -6.35
CA HIS A 91 29.70 -8.60 -5.23
C HIS A 91 29.08 -9.49 -4.13
N GLY A 92 27.84 -9.94 -4.29
CA GLY A 92 27.17 -10.82 -3.33
C GLY A 92 27.07 -10.21 -1.95
N ILE A 93 26.72 -8.92 -1.86
CA ILE A 93 26.63 -8.20 -0.58
C ILE A 93 25.34 -8.60 0.12
N ARG A 94 25.46 -9.19 1.32
CA ARG A 94 24.35 -9.62 2.16
C ARG A 94 24.72 -9.50 3.61
N GLY A 95 23.71 -9.25 4.46
CA GLY A 95 23.84 -9.19 5.92
C GLY A 95 24.29 -7.83 6.45
N GLY A 96 23.79 -7.50 7.63
CA GLY A 96 24.04 -6.21 8.30
C GLY A 96 25.51 -5.93 8.55
N SER A 97 26.35 -6.96 8.72
CA SER A 97 27.80 -6.78 8.92
C SER A 97 28.49 -6.14 7.71
N LYS A 98 28.00 -6.40 6.48
CA LYS A 98 28.54 -5.76 5.27
C LYS A 98 27.95 -4.36 5.06
N TRP A 99 26.64 -4.20 5.28
CA TRP A 99 25.98 -2.91 5.09
C TRP A 99 26.43 -1.85 6.13
N LEU A 100 26.63 -2.26 7.39
CA LEU A 100 26.99 -1.40 8.52
C LEU A 100 28.51 -1.38 8.82
N GLY A 101 29.29 -2.18 8.09
CA GLY A 101 30.74 -2.29 8.31
C GLY A 101 31.47 -0.98 8.04
N GLU A 102 32.53 -0.71 8.81
CA GLU A 102 33.40 0.48 8.65
C GLU A 102 34.23 0.45 7.37
N LYS A 103 34.45 -0.76 6.80
CA LYS A 103 35.24 -0.90 5.56
C LYS A 103 34.39 -0.44 4.38
N GLU A 104 34.96 0.45 3.59
CA GLU A 104 34.42 0.82 2.30
C GLU A 104 34.32 -0.43 1.40
N TRP A 105 33.21 -0.54 0.65
CA TRP A 105 33.02 -1.67 -0.27
C TRP A 105 34.04 -1.65 -1.42
N LEU A 106 34.59 -0.49 -1.71
CA LEU A 106 35.50 -0.16 -2.79
C LEU A 106 36.97 0.00 -2.33
N GLY A 107 37.29 -0.42 -1.08
CA GLY A 107 38.65 -0.32 -0.53
C GLY A 107 39.69 -1.13 -1.33
N GLU A 108 40.98 -0.81 -1.12
CA GLU A 108 42.19 -1.19 -1.88
C GLU A 108 42.36 -2.67 -2.29
N ASN A 109 41.51 -3.58 -1.83
CA ASN A 109 41.59 -5.02 -2.15
C ASN A 109 40.52 -5.52 -3.12
N ASN A 110 39.60 -4.69 -3.59
CA ASN A 110 38.72 -5.01 -4.71
C ASN A 110 39.34 -4.52 -6.02
N ILE A 111 40.48 -5.11 -6.37
CA ILE A 111 41.08 -5.00 -7.70
C ILE A 111 40.14 -5.72 -8.68
N VAL A 112 39.07 -5.03 -9.07
CA VAL A 112 38.44 -5.29 -10.35
C VAL A 112 39.44 -4.76 -11.38
N ASP A 113 39.85 -5.61 -12.29
CA ASP A 113 40.79 -5.36 -13.39
C ASP A 113 40.96 -3.88 -13.71
N THR A 114 41.97 -3.25 -13.14
CA THR A 114 42.32 -1.83 -13.28
C THR A 114 42.73 -1.41 -14.69
N ALA A 115 42.53 -2.27 -15.67
CA ALA A 115 42.91 -2.01 -17.05
C ALA A 115 41.91 -1.15 -17.85
N PHE A 116 40.68 -0.94 -17.34
CA PHE A 116 39.62 -0.22 -18.05
C PHE A 116 38.67 0.56 -17.13
N GLN A 117 39.17 1.28 -16.11
CA GLN A 117 38.34 2.22 -15.39
C GLN A 117 38.12 3.46 -16.26
N THR A 118 36.87 3.69 -16.66
CA THR A 118 36.46 4.92 -17.33
C THR A 118 35.99 5.93 -16.26
N GLU A 119 36.05 7.23 -16.57
CA GLU A 119 35.55 8.31 -15.67
C GLU A 119 34.11 8.03 -15.16
N SER A 120 33.32 7.27 -15.94
CA SER A 120 31.96 6.85 -15.58
C SER A 120 31.89 5.80 -14.45
N GLU A 121 32.97 5.04 -14.18
CA GLU A 121 33.03 4.06 -13.11
C GLU A 121 33.43 4.69 -11.76
N GLU A 122 34.26 5.73 -11.77
CA GLU A 122 34.61 6.49 -10.56
C GLU A 122 33.38 7.22 -10.04
N ASP A 123 32.59 7.84 -10.92
CA ASP A 123 31.32 8.48 -10.57
C ASP A 123 30.30 7.48 -9.99
N ALA A 124 30.23 6.26 -10.57
CA ALA A 124 29.34 5.21 -10.06
C ALA A 124 29.75 4.72 -8.65
N ASN A 125 31.04 4.65 -8.40
CA ASN A 125 31.60 4.22 -7.12
C ASN A 125 31.30 5.23 -6.00
N GLU A 126 31.40 6.54 -6.27
CA GLU A 126 31.03 7.57 -5.33
C GLU A 126 29.53 7.53 -4.99
N VAL A 127 28.69 7.29 -5.99
CA VAL A 127 27.25 7.10 -5.82
C VAL A 127 26.94 5.92 -4.91
N ILE A 128 27.61 4.78 -5.09
CA ILE A 128 27.38 3.56 -4.30
C ILE A 128 27.68 3.78 -2.82
N GLU A 129 28.85 4.33 -2.49
CA GLU A 129 29.22 4.58 -1.07
C GLU A 129 28.33 5.63 -0.41
N LYS A 130 27.98 6.69 -1.14
CA LYS A 130 27.06 7.70 -0.67
C LYS A 130 25.68 7.11 -0.36
N LEU A 131 25.12 6.31 -1.26
CA LEU A 131 23.83 5.64 -1.06
C LEU A 131 23.88 4.68 0.11
N ARG A 132 24.95 3.85 0.20
CA ARG A 132 25.16 2.95 1.32
C ARG A 132 25.04 3.67 2.65
N HIS A 133 25.76 4.79 2.82
CA HIS A 133 25.74 5.57 4.05
C HIS A 133 24.39 6.21 4.31
N GLU A 134 23.74 6.76 3.30
CA GLU A 134 22.42 7.38 3.41
C GLU A 134 21.33 6.38 3.83
N ILE A 135 21.46 5.12 3.41
CA ILE A 135 20.54 4.04 3.77
C ILE A 135 20.89 3.45 5.13
N ALA A 136 22.18 3.15 5.34
CA ALA A 136 22.63 2.39 6.51
C ALA A 136 22.56 3.19 7.81
N ALA A 137 22.89 4.48 7.80
CA ALA A 137 22.98 5.28 9.00
C ALA A 137 21.62 5.46 9.73
N PRO A 138 20.50 5.84 9.06
CA PRO A 138 19.21 5.95 9.73
C PRO A 138 18.71 4.61 10.27
N ILE A 139 18.89 3.52 9.51
CA ILE A 139 18.47 2.17 9.93
C ILE A 139 19.29 1.68 11.12
N ALA A 140 20.62 1.93 11.13
CA ALA A 140 21.47 1.61 12.27
C ALA A 140 21.06 2.37 13.54
N SER A 141 20.78 3.66 13.41
CA SER A 141 20.27 4.49 14.50
C SER A 141 18.96 3.94 15.06
N PHE A 142 18.02 3.59 14.18
CA PHE A 142 16.75 2.97 14.56
C PHE A 142 16.97 1.63 15.27
N LYS A 143 17.82 0.75 14.74
CA LYS A 143 18.16 -0.54 15.34
C LYS A 143 18.70 -0.38 16.77
N GLU A 144 19.61 0.59 17.00
CA GLU A 144 20.14 0.86 18.33
C GLU A 144 19.06 1.37 19.29
N LYS A 145 18.21 2.30 18.85
CA LYS A 145 17.11 2.86 19.65
C LYS A 145 16.03 1.82 20.00
N THR A 146 15.91 0.76 19.20
CA THR A 146 14.88 -0.28 19.38
C THR A 146 15.39 -1.57 20.02
N LYS A 147 16.61 -1.61 20.53
CA LYS A 147 17.15 -2.78 21.23
C LYS A 147 16.41 -3.08 22.54
N GLY A 148 16.15 -4.36 22.76
CA GLY A 148 15.56 -4.88 24.00
C GLY A 148 14.05 -4.72 24.07
N ARG A 149 13.50 -4.87 25.28
CA ARG A 149 12.06 -4.70 25.52
C ARG A 149 11.78 -3.27 25.97
N LYS A 150 10.89 -2.60 25.27
CA LYS A 150 10.51 -1.21 25.50
C LYS A 150 9.00 -1.04 25.42
N THR A 151 8.51 0.10 25.85
CA THR A 151 7.08 0.45 25.68
C THR A 151 6.76 0.76 24.22
N ALA A 152 5.50 0.60 23.83
CA ALA A 152 5.04 0.97 22.49
C ALA A 152 5.30 2.45 22.16
N VAL A 153 5.25 3.34 23.17
CA VAL A 153 5.56 4.76 23.01
C VAL A 153 7.03 4.98 22.65
N GLU A 154 7.97 4.27 23.30
CA GLU A 154 9.39 4.37 22.98
C GLU A 154 9.69 3.89 21.55
N PHE A 155 9.04 2.78 21.10
CA PHE A 155 9.17 2.30 19.74
C PHE A 155 8.54 3.25 18.71
N ALA A 156 7.37 3.80 18.99
CA ALA A 156 6.71 4.78 18.12
C ALA A 156 7.53 6.06 17.98
N THR A 157 8.15 6.52 19.08
CA THR A 157 9.07 7.67 19.07
C THR A 157 10.30 7.38 18.23
N ALA A 158 10.93 6.21 18.41
CA ALA A 158 12.09 5.81 17.61
C ALA A 158 11.75 5.70 16.12
N LEU A 159 10.55 5.18 15.77
CA LEU A 159 10.07 5.13 14.39
C LEU A 159 9.84 6.54 13.82
N PHE A 160 9.25 7.44 14.59
CA PHE A 160 9.04 8.82 14.17
C PHE A 160 10.37 9.55 13.91
N GLU A 161 11.34 9.42 14.82
CA GLU A 161 12.70 9.97 14.64
C GLU A 161 13.38 9.40 13.39
N TYR A 162 13.22 8.10 13.13
CA TYR A 162 13.71 7.49 11.90
C TYR A 162 13.05 8.08 10.64
N LEU A 163 11.73 8.31 10.65
CA LEU A 163 11.03 8.95 9.53
C LEU A 163 11.48 10.41 9.32
N GLU A 164 11.90 11.10 10.39
CA GLU A 164 12.54 12.41 10.29
C GLU A 164 13.96 12.31 9.70
N ASP A 165 14.76 11.33 10.11
CA ASP A 165 16.13 11.10 9.61
C ASP A 165 16.16 10.87 8.09
N ILE A 166 15.17 10.15 7.53
CA ILE A 166 15.00 9.98 6.08
C ILE A 166 14.27 11.15 5.41
N ASN A 167 13.97 12.22 6.13
CA ASN A 167 13.24 13.41 5.68
C ASN A 167 11.85 13.12 5.08
N LEU A 168 11.18 12.04 5.51
CA LEU A 168 9.91 11.59 4.91
C LEU A 168 8.85 12.69 4.95
N TYR A 169 8.56 13.26 6.12
CA TYR A 169 7.53 14.28 6.27
C TYR A 169 7.81 15.54 5.43
N ALA A 170 9.05 16.01 5.45
CA ALA A 170 9.45 17.20 4.70
C ALA A 170 9.39 16.94 3.18
N GLY A 171 9.79 15.76 2.73
CA GLY A 171 9.68 15.33 1.34
C GLY A 171 8.23 15.22 0.88
N LEU A 172 7.38 14.54 1.66
CA LEU A 172 5.95 14.45 1.37
C LEU A 172 5.29 15.82 1.26
N LYS A 173 5.62 16.75 2.15
CA LYS A 173 5.10 18.12 2.09
C LYS A 173 5.55 18.86 0.82
N SER A 174 6.77 18.60 0.37
CA SER A 174 7.28 19.11 -0.90
C SER A 174 6.49 18.57 -2.09
N ASP A 175 6.26 17.24 -2.11
CA ASP A 175 5.51 16.57 -3.18
C ASP A 175 4.03 16.99 -3.19
N ILE A 176 3.38 17.11 -2.02
CA ILE A 176 2.02 17.63 -1.89
C ILE A 176 1.92 19.05 -2.51
N THR A 177 2.88 19.93 -2.20
CA THR A 177 2.93 21.28 -2.73
C THR A 177 3.12 21.28 -4.26
N LYS A 178 3.90 20.34 -4.79
CA LYS A 178 4.11 20.16 -6.23
C LYS A 178 2.83 19.68 -6.90
N PHE A 179 2.15 18.65 -6.35
CA PHE A 179 0.87 18.16 -6.87
C PHE A 179 -0.20 19.27 -6.89
N GLN A 180 -0.26 20.10 -5.84
CA GLN A 180 -1.19 21.24 -5.80
C GLN A 180 -0.91 22.26 -6.93
N LYS A 181 0.36 22.56 -7.19
CA LYS A 181 0.76 23.48 -8.29
C LYS A 181 0.45 22.90 -9.66
N ASP A 182 0.61 21.58 -9.82
CA ASP A 182 0.34 20.85 -11.07
C ASP A 182 -1.16 20.57 -11.26
N GLY A 183 -2.04 21.03 -10.34
CA GLY A 183 -3.49 20.80 -10.40
C GLY A 183 -3.94 19.40 -10.00
N LYS A 184 -3.04 18.56 -9.47
CA LYS A 184 -3.29 17.19 -9.03
C LYS A 184 -3.79 17.16 -7.59
N LEU A 185 -4.97 17.72 -7.34
CA LEU A 185 -5.52 17.89 -6.00
C LEU A 185 -5.81 16.56 -5.30
N ASN A 186 -6.23 15.54 -6.04
CA ASN A 186 -6.55 14.22 -5.48
C ASN A 186 -5.33 13.53 -4.90
N GLU A 187 -4.21 13.56 -5.62
CA GLU A 187 -2.94 13.00 -5.15
C GLU A 187 -2.47 13.74 -3.89
N SER A 188 -2.58 15.06 -3.87
CA SER A 188 -2.26 15.88 -2.70
C SER A 188 -3.08 15.50 -1.47
N GLU A 189 -4.40 15.34 -1.61
CA GLU A 189 -5.29 14.93 -0.52
C GLU A 189 -5.03 13.50 -0.07
N GLN A 190 -4.74 12.59 -1.02
CA GLN A 190 -4.42 11.20 -0.73
C GLN A 190 -3.16 11.08 0.14
N PHE A 191 -2.07 11.77 -0.21
CA PHE A 191 -0.84 11.76 0.58
C PHE A 191 -1.06 12.29 1.99
N THR A 192 -1.84 13.37 2.12
CA THR A 192 -2.20 13.94 3.44
C THR A 192 -3.00 12.94 4.29
N LYS A 193 -3.98 12.26 3.70
CA LYS A 193 -4.79 11.25 4.39
C LYS A 193 -3.95 10.07 4.85
N ILE A 194 -3.05 9.58 3.99
CA ILE A 194 -2.18 8.44 4.31
C ILE A 194 -1.27 8.76 5.49
N TRP A 195 -0.66 9.94 5.49
CA TRP A 195 0.17 10.37 6.60
C TRP A 195 -0.60 10.40 7.92
N ASN A 196 -1.80 10.97 7.92
CA ASN A 196 -2.65 11.02 9.10
C ASN A 196 -3.07 9.61 9.57
N LEU A 197 -3.41 8.69 8.64
CA LEU A 197 -3.74 7.31 9.01
C LEU A 197 -2.56 6.57 9.65
N ILE A 198 -1.33 6.79 9.17
CA ILE A 198 -0.13 6.21 9.79
C ILE A 198 0.04 6.73 11.22
N LEU A 199 -0.14 8.03 11.46
CA LEU A 199 -0.08 8.61 12.79
C LEU A 199 -1.20 8.08 13.70
N ASP A 200 -2.41 7.91 13.18
CA ASP A 200 -3.53 7.35 13.92
C ASP A 200 -3.27 5.90 14.33
N ILE A 201 -2.69 5.07 13.45
CA ILE A 201 -2.30 3.70 13.77
C ILE A 201 -1.24 3.68 14.88
N LEU A 202 -0.20 4.52 14.79
CA LEU A 202 0.82 4.63 15.83
C LEU A 202 0.19 5.01 17.18
N ASN A 203 -0.73 5.96 17.18
CA ASN A 203 -1.44 6.39 18.39
C ASN A 203 -2.35 5.28 18.95
N GLN A 204 -3.04 4.54 18.10
CA GLN A 204 -3.86 3.39 18.52
C GLN A 204 -3.00 2.29 19.16
N VAL A 205 -1.88 1.92 18.53
CA VAL A 205 -0.96 0.90 19.07
C VAL A 205 -0.37 1.34 20.41
N THR A 206 0.06 2.59 20.53
CA THR A 206 0.60 3.12 21.80
C THR A 206 -0.44 3.18 22.92
N THR A 207 -1.69 3.48 22.57
CA THR A 207 -2.80 3.52 23.54
C THR A 207 -3.23 2.11 23.95
N ALA A 208 -3.29 1.17 23.01
CA ALA A 208 -3.70 -0.21 23.27
C ALA A 208 -2.70 -0.99 24.13
N LEU A 209 -1.41 -0.65 24.04
CA LEU A 209 -0.30 -1.30 24.72
C LEU A 209 0.27 -0.42 25.84
N ASP A 210 -0.56 0.43 26.45
CA ASP A 210 -0.12 1.36 27.50
C ASP A 210 0.52 0.62 28.68
N GLY A 211 1.82 0.94 28.92
CA GLY A 211 2.61 0.36 30.01
C GLY A 211 3.23 -1.01 29.71
N ASP A 212 2.83 -1.72 28.69
CA ASP A 212 3.40 -3.03 28.34
C ASP A 212 4.76 -2.88 27.67
N LYS A 213 5.71 -3.73 28.09
CA LYS A 213 7.01 -3.86 27.43
C LYS A 213 7.00 -4.99 26.42
N ILE A 214 7.18 -4.63 25.17
CA ILE A 214 7.24 -5.53 24.03
C ILE A 214 8.62 -5.53 23.38
N ASN A 215 8.87 -6.39 22.42
CA ASN A 215 10.07 -6.34 21.58
C ASN A 215 9.73 -5.70 20.22
N ILE A 216 10.76 -5.45 19.41
CA ILE A 216 10.59 -4.77 18.12
C ILE A 216 9.76 -5.61 17.10
N SER A 217 9.87 -6.95 17.14
CA SER A 217 9.10 -7.82 16.25
C SER A 217 7.60 -7.79 16.60
N GLU A 218 7.27 -7.82 17.91
CA GLU A 218 5.89 -7.65 18.38
C GLU A 218 5.33 -6.28 17.95
N PHE A 219 6.11 -5.21 18.10
CA PHE A 219 5.71 -3.86 17.64
C PHE A 219 5.49 -3.81 16.14
N ALA A 220 6.39 -4.40 15.34
CA ALA A 220 6.28 -4.47 13.88
C ALA A 220 5.02 -5.23 13.44
N GLU A 221 4.66 -6.32 14.15
CA GLU A 221 3.44 -7.08 13.89
C GLU A 221 2.19 -6.22 14.13
N TYR A 222 2.10 -5.49 15.26
CA TYR A 222 0.97 -4.59 15.53
C TYR A 222 0.84 -3.49 14.46
N ILE A 223 1.94 -2.88 14.04
CA ILE A 223 1.92 -1.89 12.95
C ILE A 223 1.47 -2.52 11.63
N THR A 224 1.97 -3.71 11.30
CA THR A 224 1.60 -4.45 10.09
C THR A 224 0.11 -4.75 10.06
N VAL A 225 -0.44 -5.25 11.17
CA VAL A 225 -1.88 -5.51 11.31
C VAL A 225 -2.67 -4.21 11.16
N GLY A 226 -2.26 -3.13 11.84
CA GLY A 226 -2.90 -1.83 11.73
C GLY A 226 -2.94 -1.30 10.29
N LEU A 227 -1.81 -1.36 9.59
CA LEU A 227 -1.71 -0.93 8.18
C LEU A 227 -2.57 -1.80 7.24
N SER A 228 -2.66 -3.11 7.50
CA SER A 228 -3.43 -4.06 6.67
C SER A 228 -4.94 -3.96 6.84
N GLN A 229 -5.41 -3.39 7.95
CA GLN A 229 -6.83 -3.18 8.21
C GLN A 229 -7.37 -1.82 7.72
N CYS A 230 -6.47 -0.90 7.35
CA CYS A 230 -6.86 0.41 6.87
C CYS A 230 -7.03 0.43 5.35
N GLU A 231 -8.18 0.93 4.90
CA GLU A 231 -8.51 1.10 3.49
C GLU A 231 -8.44 2.57 3.09
N ILE A 232 -7.78 2.84 1.98
CA ILE A 232 -7.75 4.15 1.34
C ILE A 232 -8.70 4.12 0.16
N ARG A 233 -9.64 5.06 0.13
CA ARG A 233 -10.58 5.24 -0.98
C ARG A 233 -10.18 6.44 -1.81
N THR A 234 -10.24 6.27 -3.13
CA THR A 234 -10.13 7.40 -4.05
C THR A 234 -11.42 8.22 -4.06
N ILE A 235 -11.30 9.52 -4.25
CA ILE A 235 -12.45 10.44 -4.32
C ILE A 235 -12.54 10.94 -5.78
N PRO A 236 -13.76 11.00 -6.37
CA PRO A 236 -13.91 11.54 -7.72
C PRO A 236 -13.42 12.98 -7.81
N SER A 237 -12.58 13.28 -8.78
CA SER A 237 -12.03 14.63 -9.01
C SER A 237 -12.89 15.52 -9.89
N GLY A 238 -13.85 14.96 -10.61
CA GLY A 238 -14.65 15.68 -11.59
C GLY A 238 -16.12 15.24 -11.59
N ILE A 239 -16.97 16.13 -12.11
CA ILE A 239 -18.42 15.88 -12.24
C ILE A 239 -18.72 15.18 -13.58
N ASP A 240 -17.90 15.44 -14.60
CA ASP A 240 -18.10 14.92 -15.96
C ASP A 240 -17.22 13.70 -16.22
N GLN A 241 -17.52 12.61 -15.53
CA GLN A 241 -16.77 11.36 -15.59
C GLN A 241 -17.70 10.16 -15.53
N VAL A 242 -17.32 9.06 -16.22
CA VAL A 242 -17.97 7.77 -16.05
C VAL A 242 -17.54 7.18 -14.72
N TYR A 243 -18.49 6.89 -13.86
CA TYR A 243 -18.23 6.23 -12.58
C TYR A 243 -18.12 4.71 -12.75
N VAL A 244 -16.99 4.14 -12.37
CA VAL A 244 -16.75 2.69 -12.39
C VAL A 244 -16.56 2.22 -10.95
N GLY A 245 -17.43 1.34 -10.49
CA GLY A 245 -17.38 0.85 -9.11
C GLY A 245 -18.17 -0.44 -8.90
N SER A 246 -18.14 -0.97 -7.68
CA SER A 246 -18.96 -2.10 -7.32
C SER A 246 -20.43 -1.69 -7.14
N VAL A 247 -21.34 -2.61 -7.40
CA VAL A 247 -22.78 -2.40 -7.18
C VAL A 247 -23.07 -2.01 -5.73
N GLU A 248 -22.29 -2.53 -4.80
CA GLU A 248 -22.46 -2.28 -3.37
C GLU A 248 -22.18 -0.81 -3.00
N ARG A 249 -21.22 -0.18 -3.67
CA ARG A 249 -20.79 1.18 -3.39
C ARG A 249 -21.46 2.24 -4.24
N SER A 250 -21.82 1.89 -5.49
CA SER A 250 -22.43 2.82 -6.44
C SER A 250 -23.94 3.05 -6.24
N SER A 251 -24.59 2.28 -5.39
CA SER A 251 -26.05 2.31 -5.17
C SER A 251 -26.62 3.61 -4.53
N HIS A 252 -25.76 4.56 -4.18
CA HIS A 252 -26.18 5.83 -3.57
C HIS A 252 -26.31 6.98 -4.57
N THR A 253 -25.88 6.78 -5.82
CA THR A 253 -25.84 7.84 -6.83
C THR A 253 -26.94 7.58 -7.88
N SER A 254 -27.84 8.55 -8.07
CA SER A 254 -28.81 8.50 -9.16
C SER A 254 -28.11 8.75 -10.48
N VAL A 255 -28.24 7.83 -11.44
CA VAL A 255 -27.62 7.89 -12.76
C VAL A 255 -28.65 7.73 -13.87
N LYS A 256 -28.41 8.36 -15.02
CA LYS A 256 -29.29 8.20 -16.18
C LYS A 256 -29.11 6.84 -16.82
N VAL A 257 -27.87 6.40 -17.00
CA VAL A 257 -27.52 5.16 -17.68
C VAL A 257 -26.57 4.36 -16.81
N MET A 258 -26.82 3.06 -16.66
CA MET A 258 -25.97 2.14 -15.93
C MET A 258 -25.66 0.90 -16.77
N PHE A 259 -24.41 0.46 -16.72
CA PHE A 259 -23.93 -0.79 -17.29
C PHE A 259 -23.49 -1.72 -16.17
N ILE A 260 -24.18 -2.85 -16.00
CA ILE A 260 -23.78 -3.91 -15.08
C ILE A 260 -23.03 -4.96 -15.88
N VAL A 261 -21.72 -5.04 -15.70
CA VAL A 261 -20.85 -5.99 -16.39
C VAL A 261 -20.58 -7.22 -15.53
N GLY A 262 -20.46 -8.40 -16.16
CA GLY A 262 -20.19 -9.64 -15.44
C GLY A 262 -21.39 -10.16 -14.63
N ALA A 263 -22.62 -9.93 -15.09
CA ALA A 263 -23.84 -10.37 -14.43
C ALA A 263 -24.07 -11.88 -14.64
N LYS A 264 -23.21 -12.71 -14.03
CA LYS A 264 -23.28 -14.18 -14.10
C LYS A 264 -23.76 -14.78 -12.79
N SER A 265 -24.35 -15.98 -12.90
CA SER A 265 -24.81 -16.76 -11.74
C SER A 265 -23.70 -16.94 -10.69
N GLY A 266 -24.01 -16.69 -9.41
CA GLY A 266 -23.07 -16.77 -8.29
C GLY A 266 -22.16 -15.56 -8.10
N THR A 267 -22.12 -14.62 -9.07
CA THR A 267 -21.33 -13.38 -8.94
C THR A 267 -22.23 -12.17 -8.72
N PHE A 268 -23.41 -12.14 -9.36
CA PHE A 268 -24.39 -11.06 -9.18
C PHE A 268 -25.81 -11.65 -9.22
N PRO A 269 -26.58 -11.65 -8.11
CA PRO A 269 -26.08 -11.38 -6.74
C PRO A 269 -25.00 -12.34 -6.30
N THR A 270 -24.16 -11.91 -5.38
CA THR A 270 -23.09 -12.78 -4.86
C THR A 270 -23.68 -13.97 -4.13
N GLY A 271 -23.25 -15.17 -4.50
CA GLY A 271 -23.66 -16.39 -3.82
C GLY A 271 -23.21 -16.38 -2.35
N ILE A 272 -24.07 -16.85 -1.45
CA ILE A 272 -23.74 -16.93 -0.03
C ILE A 272 -23.28 -18.35 0.27
N ALA A 273 -22.00 -18.52 0.58
CA ALA A 273 -21.50 -19.75 1.15
C ALA A 273 -21.94 -19.86 2.61
N SER A 274 -22.40 -21.05 3.01
CA SER A 274 -22.61 -21.35 4.43
C SER A 274 -21.23 -21.51 5.09
N GLU A 275 -20.80 -20.49 5.80
CA GLU A 275 -19.51 -20.49 6.46
C GLU A 275 -19.66 -20.64 7.98
N GLY A 276 -18.82 -21.48 8.57
CA GLY A 276 -18.58 -21.52 9.99
C GLY A 276 -19.00 -22.81 10.69
N PHE A 277 -18.52 -22.96 11.92
CA PHE A 277 -18.80 -24.09 12.81
C PHE A 277 -20.24 -24.13 13.35
N LEU A 278 -20.94 -22.99 13.29
CA LEU A 278 -22.31 -22.85 13.79
C LEU A 278 -23.31 -22.89 12.63
N SER A 279 -24.24 -23.85 12.69
CA SER A 279 -25.38 -23.85 11.76
C SER A 279 -26.32 -22.67 12.04
N ASN A 280 -27.19 -22.34 11.08
CA ASN A 280 -28.22 -21.30 11.31
C ASN A 280 -29.11 -21.63 12.50
N ARG A 281 -29.39 -22.92 12.76
CA ARG A 281 -30.17 -23.36 13.92
C ARG A 281 -29.42 -23.07 15.23
N ASP A 282 -28.13 -23.39 15.28
CA ASP A 282 -27.33 -23.14 16.49
C ASP A 282 -27.25 -21.63 16.77
N ARG A 283 -27.15 -20.81 15.73
CA ARG A 283 -27.17 -19.34 15.85
C ARG A 283 -28.48 -18.83 16.42
N CYS A 284 -29.62 -19.32 15.91
CA CYS A 284 -30.93 -18.96 16.44
C CYS A 284 -31.06 -19.37 17.92
N THR A 285 -30.67 -20.59 18.26
CA THR A 285 -30.70 -21.06 19.64
C THR A 285 -29.86 -20.22 20.59
N LEU A 286 -28.62 -19.89 20.20
CA LEU A 286 -27.73 -19.06 20.99
C LEU A 286 -28.28 -17.62 21.15
N GLN A 287 -28.93 -17.08 20.12
CA GLN A 287 -29.52 -15.77 20.19
C GLN A 287 -30.78 -15.73 21.06
N GLU A 288 -31.65 -16.74 20.93
CA GLU A 288 -32.93 -16.81 21.64
C GLU A 288 -32.77 -17.21 23.12
N GLU A 289 -31.91 -18.21 23.39
CA GLU A 289 -31.77 -18.74 24.76
C GLU A 289 -30.73 -17.98 25.59
N TYR A 290 -29.66 -17.47 24.95
CA TYR A 290 -28.55 -16.85 25.67
C TYR A 290 -28.38 -15.35 25.40
N GLY A 291 -29.21 -14.77 24.52
CA GLY A 291 -29.15 -13.32 24.19
C GLY A 291 -27.84 -12.89 23.50
N VAL A 292 -27.08 -13.82 22.89
CA VAL A 292 -25.80 -13.54 22.24
C VAL A 292 -26.05 -12.94 20.86
N THR A 293 -25.53 -11.76 20.62
CA THR A 293 -25.57 -11.15 19.27
C THR A 293 -24.53 -11.79 18.38
N LEU A 294 -24.96 -12.54 17.36
CA LEU A 294 -24.11 -13.19 16.38
C LEU A 294 -24.21 -12.51 15.00
N ALA A 295 -23.23 -12.79 14.15
CA ALA A 295 -23.26 -12.36 12.76
C ALA A 295 -24.54 -12.85 12.03
N PRO A 296 -25.09 -12.10 11.05
CA PRO A 296 -26.33 -12.44 10.35
C PRO A 296 -26.34 -13.89 9.82
N ASP A 297 -27.49 -14.52 9.90
CA ASP A 297 -27.70 -15.85 9.31
C ASP A 297 -27.69 -15.79 7.77
N THR A 298 -27.68 -16.95 7.12
CA THR A 298 -27.64 -17.07 5.65
C THR A 298 -28.83 -16.37 5.00
N LYS A 299 -30.01 -16.39 5.62
CA LYS A 299 -31.21 -15.75 5.11
C LYS A 299 -31.09 -14.23 5.12
N LYS A 300 -30.66 -13.65 6.23
CA LYS A 300 -30.44 -12.18 6.32
C LYS A 300 -29.37 -11.72 5.36
N LYS A 301 -28.26 -12.49 5.23
CA LYS A 301 -27.23 -12.17 4.22
C LYS A 301 -27.78 -12.18 2.80
N LEU A 302 -28.68 -13.12 2.47
CA LEU A 302 -29.32 -13.20 1.17
C LEU A 302 -30.25 -12.00 0.93
N ASP A 303 -31.06 -11.67 1.92
CA ASP A 303 -31.95 -10.49 1.87
C ASP A 303 -31.15 -9.19 1.69
N GLU A 304 -30.01 -9.05 2.36
CA GLU A 304 -29.08 -7.92 2.17
C GLU A 304 -28.53 -7.86 0.73
N GLN A 305 -28.18 -9.02 0.13
CA GLN A 305 -27.70 -9.04 -1.25
C GLN A 305 -28.80 -8.64 -2.24
N TYR A 306 -30.02 -9.16 -2.07
CA TYR A 306 -31.16 -8.73 -2.92
C TYR A 306 -31.49 -7.26 -2.71
N PHE A 307 -31.39 -6.75 -1.51
CA PHE A 307 -31.60 -5.33 -1.25
C PHE A 307 -30.55 -4.43 -1.93
N LYS A 308 -29.28 -4.86 -1.97
CA LYS A 308 -28.22 -4.13 -2.71
C LYS A 308 -28.53 -4.09 -4.21
N VAL A 309 -28.93 -5.24 -4.79
CA VAL A 309 -29.36 -5.31 -6.21
C VAL A 309 -30.55 -4.37 -6.46
N TYR A 310 -31.59 -4.46 -5.63
CA TYR A 310 -32.76 -3.59 -5.73
C TYR A 310 -32.38 -2.11 -5.72
N ARG A 311 -31.52 -1.70 -4.79
CA ARG A 311 -31.04 -0.32 -4.72
C ARG A 311 -30.30 0.13 -5.98
N ALA A 312 -29.43 -0.74 -6.52
CA ALA A 312 -28.70 -0.44 -7.75
C ALA A 312 -29.66 -0.25 -8.93
N LEU A 313 -30.68 -1.12 -9.07
CA LEU A 313 -31.68 -1.01 -10.11
C LEU A 313 -32.53 0.26 -9.99
N CYS A 314 -32.88 0.65 -8.76
CA CYS A 314 -33.64 1.87 -8.49
C CYS A 314 -32.83 3.16 -8.70
N ALA A 315 -31.50 3.09 -8.75
CA ALA A 315 -30.67 4.25 -8.99
C ALA A 315 -30.67 4.74 -10.45
N VAL A 316 -31.20 3.95 -11.37
CA VAL A 316 -31.21 4.24 -12.81
C VAL A 316 -32.49 4.91 -13.23
N SER A 317 -32.39 6.04 -13.96
CA SER A 317 -33.58 6.78 -14.39
C SER A 317 -33.97 6.56 -15.86
N GLU A 318 -33.07 6.17 -16.77
CA GLU A 318 -33.34 6.07 -18.20
C GLU A 318 -33.06 4.69 -18.79
N LYS A 319 -31.79 4.19 -18.69
CA LYS A 319 -31.39 2.95 -19.35
C LYS A 319 -30.46 2.11 -18.46
N LEU A 320 -30.74 0.81 -18.46
CA LEU A 320 -29.96 -0.19 -17.74
C LEU A 320 -29.52 -1.28 -18.71
N TYR A 321 -28.23 -1.60 -18.72
CA TYR A 321 -27.63 -2.64 -19.54
C TYR A 321 -27.01 -3.71 -18.68
N PHE A 322 -27.25 -4.98 -18.99
CA PHE A 322 -26.62 -6.12 -18.38
C PHE A 322 -25.75 -6.85 -19.40
N SER A 323 -24.57 -7.23 -19.00
CA SER A 323 -23.71 -8.08 -19.81
C SER A 323 -23.05 -9.18 -18.98
N TYR A 324 -22.83 -10.34 -19.58
CA TYR A 324 -22.11 -11.44 -18.97
C TYR A 324 -21.29 -12.19 -20.03
N SER A 325 -20.22 -12.87 -19.62
CA SER A 325 -19.43 -13.72 -20.50
C SER A 325 -20.07 -15.11 -20.60
N ILE A 326 -20.20 -15.65 -21.82
CA ILE A 326 -20.77 -16.98 -22.06
C ILE A 326 -19.80 -18.09 -21.60
N GLN A 327 -18.49 -17.79 -21.59
CA GLN A 327 -17.43 -18.71 -21.17
C GLN A 327 -16.43 -18.01 -20.26
N ASN A 328 -15.80 -18.76 -19.37
CA ASN A 328 -14.67 -18.28 -18.60
C ASN A 328 -13.36 -18.44 -19.39
N GLU A 329 -12.22 -18.03 -18.80
CA GLU A 329 -10.90 -18.13 -19.42
C GLU A 329 -10.48 -19.57 -19.74
N GLU A 330 -11.03 -20.55 -19.04
CA GLU A 330 -10.81 -21.99 -19.26
C GLU A 330 -11.78 -22.58 -20.33
N GLY A 331 -12.64 -21.78 -20.96
CA GLY A 331 -13.63 -22.22 -21.94
C GLY A 331 -14.87 -22.92 -21.32
N LYS A 332 -15.05 -22.90 -20.00
CA LYS A 332 -16.25 -23.46 -19.36
C LYS A 332 -17.45 -22.52 -19.54
N SER A 333 -18.60 -23.09 -19.91
CA SER A 333 -19.84 -22.33 -20.08
C SER A 333 -20.28 -21.66 -18.77
N GLN A 334 -20.72 -20.42 -18.86
CA GLN A 334 -21.29 -19.63 -17.78
C GLN A 334 -22.76 -19.29 -18.07
N SER A 335 -23.59 -19.29 -17.02
CA SER A 335 -24.99 -18.90 -17.12
C SER A 335 -25.21 -17.47 -16.64
N PRO A 336 -26.21 -16.75 -17.21
CA PRO A 336 -26.56 -15.43 -16.71
C PRO A 336 -27.05 -15.50 -15.26
N SER A 337 -27.07 -14.37 -14.60
CA SER A 337 -27.76 -14.18 -13.33
C SER A 337 -29.26 -14.41 -13.50
N HIS A 338 -29.89 -14.98 -12.48
CA HIS A 338 -31.33 -15.19 -12.40
C HIS A 338 -32.05 -13.99 -11.81
#